data_22da9600169f0aa5a007de016c262034
#
_entry.id   22da9600169f0aa5a007de016c262034
#
_cell.length_a   1.000
_cell.length_b   1.000
_cell.length_c   1.000
_cell.angle_alpha   90.00
_cell.angle_beta   90.00
_cell.angle_gamma   90.00
#
_symmetry.space_group_name_H-M   'P 1'
#
loop_
_entity.id
_entity.type
_entity.pdbx_description
1 polymer ?
#
loop_
_entity_poly.entity_id
_entity_poly.type
_entity_poly.pdbx_seq_one_letter_code
_entity_poly.pdbx_strand_id
1 'polypeptide(L)'
;SSFTGQDVVSTQTRIRIKQQDGSESFLTPTPGFNSHPASSYLLDTELVKRAADLMGAEKGIQQVQQMLLSQPRLKAHEAFVQNSLSFAKPQNKTSTVGVLNLKDIQFLTAKDIAVESPIITISDHLLTGKKAQRHGDAGNAATVEEWLDLPALISQPIHVLWDVSNESILWITPSLNSENPKEIMKLSVRSRDGVMQIVSIFKVSMDSILGNVKSGLYLDMRKE
;
A
#
# COMPACT_ATOMS: atom_id res chain seq x y z
N SER A 1 5.87 -31.32 -21.32
CA SER A 1 6.21 -29.92 -21.09
C SER A 1 5.52 -29.47 -19.83
N SER A 2 6.28 -29.32 -18.78
CA SER A 2 5.79 -28.75 -17.53
C SER A 2 5.45 -27.29 -17.79
N PHE A 3 4.16 -26.98 -17.81
CA PHE A 3 3.68 -25.61 -17.78
C PHE A 3 4.10 -25.02 -16.43
N THR A 4 5.13 -24.21 -16.41
CA THR A 4 5.54 -23.54 -15.18
C THR A 4 4.55 -22.40 -14.95
N GLY A 5 3.96 -22.29 -13.77
CA GLY A 5 3.02 -21.23 -13.41
C GLY A 5 3.56 -19.82 -13.63
N GLN A 6 4.85 -19.67 -13.94
CA GLN A 6 5.55 -18.45 -14.31
C GLN A 6 5.02 -17.83 -15.62
N ASP A 7 4.69 -18.63 -16.62
CA ASP A 7 4.19 -18.11 -17.91
C ASP A 7 2.77 -17.54 -17.79
N VAL A 8 1.96 -18.13 -16.92
CA VAL A 8 0.60 -17.63 -16.64
C VAL A 8 0.64 -16.33 -15.83
N VAL A 9 1.55 -16.23 -14.86
CA VAL A 9 1.72 -15.02 -14.03
C VAL A 9 2.24 -13.86 -14.89
N SER A 10 3.18 -14.10 -15.79
CA SER A 10 3.73 -13.06 -16.67
C SER A 10 2.71 -12.52 -17.66
N THR A 11 1.79 -13.33 -18.15
CA THR A 11 0.71 -12.90 -19.05
C THR A 11 -0.41 -12.15 -18.34
N GLN A 12 -0.64 -12.44 -17.05
CA GLN A 12 -1.72 -11.82 -16.26
C GLN A 12 -1.37 -10.48 -15.65
N THR A 13 -0.09 -10.11 -15.59
CA THR A 13 0.40 -8.87 -14.96
C THR A 13 0.84 -7.81 -15.95
N ARG A 14 0.43 -7.90 -17.22
CA ARG A 14 0.73 -6.89 -18.23
C ARG A 14 -0.07 -5.61 -17.98
N ILE A 15 0.63 -4.49 -17.90
CA ILE A 15 0.02 -3.16 -17.98
C ILE A 15 0.03 -2.73 -19.44
N ARG A 16 -1.15 -2.49 -19.98
CA ARG A 16 -1.32 -1.97 -21.34
C ARG A 16 -1.24 -0.45 -21.30
N ILE A 17 -0.32 0.13 -22.05
CA ILE A 17 -0.12 1.57 -22.14
C ILE A 17 -0.37 2.00 -23.58
N LYS A 18 -1.31 2.94 -23.79
CA LYS A 18 -1.45 3.66 -25.05
C LYS A 18 -0.49 4.84 -25.07
N GLN A 19 0.38 4.89 -26.07
CA GLN A 19 1.27 6.01 -26.31
C GLN A 19 0.55 7.17 -27.01
N GLN A 20 1.16 8.35 -26.99
CA GLN A 20 0.57 9.53 -27.66
C GLN A 20 0.46 9.39 -29.19
N ASP A 21 1.28 8.54 -29.81
CA ASP A 21 1.25 8.21 -31.24
C ASP A 21 0.19 7.16 -31.62
N GLY A 22 -0.59 6.68 -30.64
CA GLY A 22 -1.61 5.64 -30.82
C GLY A 22 -1.08 4.21 -30.73
N SER A 23 0.22 4.01 -30.63
CA SER A 23 0.83 2.69 -30.42
C SER A 23 0.55 2.16 -28.99
N GLU A 24 0.61 0.85 -28.83
CA GLU A 24 0.42 0.19 -27.55
C GLU A 24 1.72 -0.45 -27.08
N SER A 25 2.07 -0.19 -25.81
CA SER A 25 3.17 -0.87 -25.12
C SER A 25 2.65 -1.65 -23.93
N PHE A 26 3.44 -2.64 -23.51
CA PHE A 26 3.12 -3.46 -22.35
C PHE A 26 4.26 -3.40 -21.35
N LEU A 27 3.93 -3.11 -20.10
CA LEU A 27 4.83 -3.31 -18.96
C LEU A 27 4.55 -4.69 -18.37
N THR A 28 5.55 -5.53 -18.37
CA THR A 28 5.45 -6.86 -17.77
C THR A 28 6.49 -7.02 -16.68
N PRO A 29 6.14 -7.64 -15.54
CA PRO A 29 7.12 -8.07 -14.56
C PRO A 29 8.10 -9.06 -15.22
N THR A 30 9.36 -8.98 -14.83
CA THR A 30 10.35 -9.97 -15.27
C THR A 30 10.08 -11.31 -14.61
N PRO A 31 10.00 -12.44 -15.36
CA PRO A 31 9.81 -13.76 -14.78
C PRO A 31 10.91 -14.11 -13.76
N GLY A 32 10.57 -14.78 -12.68
CA GLY A 32 11.53 -15.28 -11.69
C GLY A 32 11.69 -14.43 -10.42
N PHE A 33 11.04 -13.28 -10.32
CA PHE A 33 11.14 -12.40 -9.14
C PHE A 33 10.26 -12.79 -7.95
N ASN A 34 9.50 -13.86 -8.03
CA ASN A 34 8.47 -14.19 -7.03
C ASN A 34 9.00 -14.81 -5.72
N SER A 35 10.30 -15.05 -5.61
CA SER A 35 10.86 -15.80 -4.48
C SER A 35 11.44 -14.97 -3.34
N HIS A 36 11.68 -13.67 -3.55
CA HIS A 36 12.30 -12.82 -2.54
C HIS A 36 11.53 -11.49 -2.37
N PRO A 37 11.19 -11.08 -1.13
CA PRO A 37 10.43 -9.83 -0.89
C PRO A 37 11.09 -8.58 -1.46
N ALA A 38 12.41 -8.47 -1.36
CA ALA A 38 13.17 -7.35 -1.93
C ALA A 38 13.11 -7.31 -3.46
N SER A 39 13.08 -8.46 -4.12
CA SER A 39 12.96 -8.56 -5.58
C SER A 39 11.61 -8.09 -6.08
N SER A 40 10.53 -8.43 -5.36
CA SER A 40 9.19 -7.95 -5.67
C SER A 40 9.08 -6.44 -5.55
N TYR A 41 9.69 -5.87 -4.53
CA TYR A 41 9.76 -4.43 -4.32
C TYR A 41 10.52 -3.70 -5.44
N LEU A 42 11.71 -4.19 -5.81
CA LEU A 42 12.51 -3.62 -6.90
C LEU A 42 11.75 -3.66 -8.23
N LEU A 43 11.06 -4.75 -8.50
CA LEU A 43 10.24 -4.89 -9.69
C LEU A 43 9.11 -3.86 -9.75
N ASP A 44 8.41 -3.65 -8.66
CA ASP A 44 7.33 -2.67 -8.58
C ASP A 44 7.89 -1.24 -8.76
N THR A 45 9.06 -0.95 -8.22
CA THR A 45 9.76 0.33 -8.42
C THR A 45 10.14 0.55 -9.89
N GLU A 46 10.68 -0.46 -10.57
CA GLU A 46 11.00 -0.38 -12.00
C GLU A 46 9.74 -0.19 -12.85
N LEU A 47 8.63 -0.83 -12.50
CA LEU A 47 7.35 -0.61 -13.18
C LEU A 47 6.85 0.83 -13.03
N VAL A 48 6.95 1.41 -11.83
CA VAL A 48 6.59 2.83 -11.63
C VAL A 48 7.47 3.75 -12.47
N LYS A 49 8.78 3.55 -12.46
CA LYS A 49 9.72 4.34 -13.27
C LYS A 49 9.36 4.26 -14.76
N ARG A 50 9.23 3.05 -15.29
CA ARG A 50 8.93 2.84 -16.71
C ARG A 50 7.58 3.43 -17.11
N ALA A 51 6.56 3.30 -16.25
CA ALA A 51 5.26 3.91 -16.49
C ALA A 51 5.34 5.44 -16.48
N ALA A 52 6.10 6.02 -15.54
CA ALA A 52 6.31 7.46 -15.46
C ALA A 52 7.07 8.01 -16.68
N ASP A 53 8.08 7.30 -17.17
CA ASP A 53 8.84 7.68 -18.37
C ASP A 53 7.98 7.67 -19.63
N LEU A 54 7.07 6.70 -19.75
CA LEU A 54 6.21 6.53 -20.94
C LEU A 54 4.99 7.46 -20.96
N MET A 55 4.42 7.78 -19.81
CA MET A 55 3.12 8.46 -19.69
C MET A 55 3.17 9.79 -18.95
N GLY A 56 4.29 10.12 -18.32
CA GLY A 56 4.39 11.15 -17.30
C GLY A 56 4.05 10.61 -15.91
N ALA A 57 4.56 11.29 -14.87
CA ALA A 57 4.58 10.77 -13.50
C ALA A 57 3.18 10.44 -12.96
N GLU A 58 2.20 11.34 -13.13
CA GLU A 58 0.85 11.14 -12.59
C GLU A 58 0.14 9.95 -13.23
N LYS A 59 0.13 9.88 -14.56
CA LYS A 59 -0.52 8.78 -15.29
C LYS A 59 0.20 7.45 -15.05
N GLY A 60 1.53 7.47 -14.93
CA GLY A 60 2.32 6.30 -14.60
C GLY A 60 1.97 5.74 -13.23
N ILE A 61 1.84 6.58 -12.22
CA ILE A 61 1.41 6.19 -10.88
C ILE A 61 -0.02 5.61 -10.90
N GLN A 62 -0.95 6.23 -11.64
CA GLN A 62 -2.32 5.73 -11.79
C GLN A 62 -2.35 4.33 -12.43
N GLN A 63 -1.52 4.08 -13.44
CA GLN A 63 -1.42 2.76 -14.07
C GLN A 63 -0.87 1.70 -13.10
N VAL A 64 0.15 2.03 -12.32
CA VAL A 64 0.66 1.13 -11.29
C VAL A 64 -0.40 0.85 -10.23
N GLN A 65 -1.16 1.86 -9.81
CA GLN A 65 -2.29 1.68 -8.89
C GLN A 65 -3.33 0.69 -9.45
N GLN A 66 -3.69 0.79 -10.72
CA GLN A 66 -4.60 -0.15 -11.37
C GLN A 66 -4.03 -1.57 -11.42
N MET A 67 -2.73 -1.71 -11.68
CA MET A 67 -2.06 -3.02 -11.63
C MET A 67 -2.14 -3.65 -10.24
N LEU A 68 -1.90 -2.88 -9.18
CA LEU A 68 -1.97 -3.37 -7.81
C LEU A 68 -3.37 -3.87 -7.43
N LEU A 69 -4.41 -3.34 -8.07
CA LEU A 69 -5.80 -3.79 -7.92
C LEU A 69 -6.21 -4.88 -8.91
N SER A 70 -5.30 -5.35 -9.77
CA SER A 70 -5.58 -6.45 -10.69
C SER A 70 -5.76 -7.78 -9.96
N GLN A 71 -6.54 -8.68 -10.52
CA GLN A 71 -6.83 -9.99 -9.92
C GLN A 71 -5.59 -10.79 -9.50
N PRO A 72 -4.52 -10.88 -10.32
CA PRO A 72 -3.32 -11.61 -9.91
C PRO A 72 -2.64 -11.01 -8.67
N ARG A 73 -2.61 -9.68 -8.57
CA ARG A 73 -1.99 -8.98 -7.43
C ARG A 73 -2.84 -9.09 -6.17
N LEU A 74 -4.16 -8.99 -6.31
CA LEU A 74 -5.08 -9.21 -5.18
C LEU A 74 -5.01 -10.63 -4.65
N LYS A 75 -4.91 -11.64 -5.54
CA LYS A 75 -4.68 -13.04 -5.13
C LYS A 75 -3.33 -13.24 -4.45
N ALA A 76 -2.28 -12.59 -4.91
CA ALA A 76 -0.97 -12.63 -4.27
C ALA A 76 -1.01 -12.01 -2.86
N HIS A 77 -1.72 -10.90 -2.69
CA HIS A 77 -1.94 -10.28 -1.39
C HIS A 77 -2.79 -11.18 -0.46
N GLU A 78 -3.86 -11.78 -0.97
CA GLU A 78 -4.67 -12.75 -0.23
C GLU A 78 -3.80 -13.92 0.28
N ALA A 79 -2.97 -14.50 -0.59
CA ALA A 79 -2.05 -15.56 -0.20
C ALA A 79 -1.06 -15.10 0.88
N PHE A 80 -0.55 -13.87 0.79
CA PHE A 80 0.30 -13.28 1.82
C PHE A 80 -0.43 -13.19 3.16
N VAL A 81 -1.67 -12.68 3.20
CA VAL A 81 -2.46 -12.56 4.43
C VAL A 81 -2.74 -13.92 5.04
N GLN A 82 -3.24 -14.88 4.26
CA GLN A 82 -3.57 -16.23 4.71
C GLN A 82 -2.33 -16.96 5.24
N ASN A 83 -1.21 -16.88 4.53
CA ASN A 83 0.06 -17.47 4.98
C ASN A 83 0.54 -16.82 6.28
N SER A 84 0.52 -15.50 6.37
CA SER A 84 0.97 -14.78 7.56
C SER A 84 0.16 -15.18 8.81
N LEU A 85 -1.16 -15.31 8.66
CA LEU A 85 -2.05 -15.70 9.76
C LEU A 85 -1.95 -17.19 10.13
N SER A 86 -1.41 -18.04 9.26
CA SER A 86 -1.20 -19.47 9.53
C SER A 86 0.00 -19.76 10.43
N PHE A 87 0.90 -18.79 10.62
CA PHE A 87 2.08 -18.93 11.46
C PHE A 87 1.92 -18.21 12.79
N ALA A 88 2.39 -18.84 13.87
CA ALA A 88 2.41 -18.23 15.20
C ALA A 88 3.39 -17.04 15.34
N LYS A 89 4.36 -16.95 14.44
CA LYS A 89 5.38 -15.89 14.41
C LYS A 89 5.58 -15.38 13.01
N PRO A 90 5.94 -14.09 12.84
CA PRO A 90 6.27 -13.53 11.54
C PRO A 90 7.40 -14.29 10.85
N GLN A 91 7.31 -14.40 9.53
CA GLN A 91 8.27 -15.08 8.65
C GLN A 91 9.11 -14.07 7.84
N ASN A 92 9.09 -12.79 8.22
CA ASN A 92 9.76 -11.68 7.52
C ASN A 92 9.31 -11.55 6.05
N LYS A 93 8.03 -11.77 5.80
CA LYS A 93 7.42 -11.58 4.49
C LYS A 93 6.82 -10.19 4.37
N THR A 94 6.76 -9.69 3.14
CA THR A 94 6.15 -8.40 2.81
C THR A 94 5.18 -8.54 1.65
N SER A 95 4.22 -7.63 1.58
CA SER A 95 3.31 -7.48 0.45
C SER A 95 3.26 -6.02 0.01
N THR A 96 3.25 -5.78 -1.29
CA THR A 96 2.97 -4.46 -1.86
C THR A 96 1.47 -4.24 -1.87
N VAL A 97 1.03 -3.16 -1.25
CA VAL A 97 -0.40 -2.88 -1.05
C VAL A 97 -0.86 -1.57 -1.70
N GLY A 98 0.06 -0.70 -2.08
CA GLY A 98 -0.31 0.58 -2.66
C GLY A 98 0.86 1.35 -3.25
N VAL A 99 0.56 2.54 -3.73
CA VAL A 99 1.51 3.51 -4.28
C VAL A 99 1.11 4.92 -3.84
N LEU A 100 2.09 5.75 -3.47
CA LEU A 100 1.87 7.17 -3.21
C LEU A 100 1.41 7.87 -4.49
N ASN A 101 0.48 8.81 -4.39
CA ASN A 101 0.18 9.67 -5.51
C ASN A 101 1.20 10.82 -5.63
N LEU A 102 1.12 11.57 -6.72
CA LEU A 102 2.05 12.66 -6.99
C LEU A 102 1.98 13.77 -5.92
N LYS A 103 0.79 14.12 -5.44
CA LYS A 103 0.61 15.12 -4.37
C LYS A 103 1.27 14.70 -3.06
N ASP A 104 1.15 13.41 -2.70
CA ASP A 104 1.80 12.85 -1.51
C ASP A 104 3.33 12.93 -1.62
N ILE A 105 3.88 12.60 -2.78
CA ILE A 105 5.33 12.67 -3.05
C ILE A 105 5.81 14.12 -2.97
N GLN A 106 5.08 15.06 -3.59
CA GLN A 106 5.41 16.49 -3.56
C GLN A 106 5.39 17.04 -2.13
N PHE A 107 4.40 16.65 -1.32
CA PHE A 107 4.32 17.03 0.08
C PHE A 107 5.53 16.54 0.88
N LEU A 108 5.93 15.28 0.71
CA LEU A 108 7.09 14.69 1.40
C LEU A 108 8.39 15.37 0.96
N THR A 109 8.56 15.61 -0.34
CA THR A 109 9.72 16.31 -0.89
C THR A 109 9.84 17.74 -0.34
N ALA A 110 8.72 18.46 -0.20
CA ALA A 110 8.69 19.78 0.40
C ALA A 110 9.07 19.80 1.90
N LYS A 111 9.07 18.63 2.55
CA LYS A 111 9.52 18.45 3.94
C LYS A 111 10.92 17.81 4.04
N ASP A 112 11.67 17.81 2.95
CA ASP A 112 13.00 17.20 2.86
C ASP A 112 13.01 15.68 3.18
N ILE A 113 11.86 15.00 3.00
CA ILE A 113 11.75 13.56 3.15
C ILE A 113 11.97 12.91 1.79
N ALA A 114 13.05 12.15 1.68
CA ALA A 114 13.37 11.43 0.45
C ALA A 114 12.38 10.30 0.18
N VAL A 115 11.84 10.26 -1.04
CA VAL A 115 11.03 9.17 -1.56
C VAL A 115 11.81 8.50 -2.69
N GLU A 116 12.53 7.44 -2.37
CA GLU A 116 13.27 6.67 -3.38
C GLU A 116 12.33 5.80 -4.21
N SER A 117 11.25 5.34 -3.57
CA SER A 117 10.17 4.60 -4.23
C SER A 117 8.81 5.01 -3.69
N PRO A 118 7.82 5.23 -4.57
CA PRO A 118 6.46 5.53 -4.16
C PRO A 118 5.66 4.30 -3.73
N ILE A 119 6.21 3.10 -3.83
CA ILE A 119 5.58 1.84 -3.47
C ILE A 119 5.39 1.75 -1.96
N ILE A 120 4.21 1.24 -1.55
CA ILE A 120 3.86 1.04 -0.16
C ILE A 120 3.76 -0.45 0.14
N THR A 121 4.46 -0.87 1.17
CA THR A 121 4.51 -2.27 1.59
C THR A 121 3.99 -2.45 3.01
N ILE A 122 3.54 -3.66 3.32
CA ILE A 122 3.30 -4.13 4.69
C ILE A 122 4.19 -5.34 4.97
N SER A 123 4.51 -5.52 6.24
CA SER A 123 5.20 -6.70 6.75
C SER A 123 4.23 -7.60 7.53
N ASP A 124 4.44 -8.91 7.48
CA ASP A 124 3.70 -9.90 8.26
C ASP A 124 3.83 -9.70 9.79
N HIS A 125 4.81 -8.92 10.23
CA HIS A 125 4.92 -8.47 11.62
C HIS A 125 3.72 -7.66 12.12
N LEU A 126 2.96 -7.05 11.21
CA LEU A 126 1.72 -6.33 11.56
C LEU A 126 0.54 -7.28 11.79
N LEU A 127 0.55 -8.45 11.16
CA LEU A 127 -0.52 -9.44 11.26
C LEU A 127 -0.35 -10.39 12.45
N THR A 128 0.90 -10.78 12.77
CA THR A 128 1.18 -11.84 13.77
C THR A 128 2.23 -11.46 14.81
N GLY A 129 2.79 -10.27 14.74
CA GLY A 129 3.81 -9.78 15.68
C GLY A 129 3.23 -9.22 16.98
N LYS A 130 4.11 -8.73 17.85
CA LYS A 130 3.73 -8.11 19.14
C LYS A 130 2.75 -6.94 19.02
N LYS A 131 2.80 -6.20 17.90
CA LYS A 131 1.84 -5.11 17.63
C LYS A 131 0.44 -5.65 17.34
N ALA A 132 0.34 -6.70 16.55
CA ALA A 132 -0.94 -7.36 16.25
C ALA A 132 -1.60 -7.86 17.54
N GLN A 133 -0.84 -8.54 18.41
CA GLN A 133 -1.32 -9.01 19.71
C GLN A 133 -1.82 -7.86 20.57
N ARG A 134 -1.06 -6.79 20.72
CA ARG A 134 -1.46 -5.61 21.50
C ARG A 134 -2.75 -4.96 21.01
N HIS A 135 -2.93 -4.85 19.69
CA HIS A 135 -4.17 -4.30 19.11
C HIS A 135 -5.34 -5.28 19.26
N GLY A 136 -5.09 -6.59 19.19
CA GLY A 136 -6.08 -7.62 19.51
C GLY A 136 -6.56 -7.52 20.96
N ASP A 137 -5.64 -7.42 21.89
CA ASP A 137 -5.94 -7.29 23.35
C ASP A 137 -6.70 -5.98 23.63
N ALA A 138 -6.42 -4.91 22.90
CA ALA A 138 -7.11 -3.63 23.00
C ALA A 138 -8.48 -3.60 22.27
N GLY A 139 -8.83 -4.63 21.53
CA GLY A 139 -10.09 -4.71 20.78
C GLY A 139 -10.18 -3.76 19.59
N ASN A 140 -9.06 -3.20 19.13
CA ASN A 140 -9.01 -2.24 18.00
C ASN A 140 -8.19 -2.74 16.81
N ALA A 141 -7.91 -4.04 16.73
CA ALA A 141 -7.22 -4.65 15.61
C ALA A 141 -8.04 -4.61 14.32
N ALA A 142 -7.35 -4.56 13.18
CA ALA A 142 -7.97 -4.81 11.90
C ALA A 142 -8.48 -6.26 11.81
N THR A 143 -9.61 -6.46 11.16
CA THR A 143 -10.18 -7.80 10.91
C THR A 143 -9.45 -8.49 9.77
N VAL A 144 -9.66 -9.80 9.60
CA VAL A 144 -9.11 -10.54 8.45
C VAL A 144 -9.61 -9.96 7.14
N GLU A 145 -10.88 -9.58 7.04
CA GLU A 145 -11.46 -8.95 5.85
C GLU A 145 -10.80 -7.61 5.54
N GLU A 146 -10.53 -6.79 6.54
CA GLU A 146 -9.83 -5.53 6.39
C GLU A 146 -8.38 -5.73 5.92
N TRP A 147 -7.70 -6.79 6.38
CA TRP A 147 -6.39 -7.17 5.86
C TRP A 147 -6.42 -7.61 4.41
N LEU A 148 -7.44 -8.39 4.02
CA LEU A 148 -7.62 -8.86 2.64
C LEU A 148 -7.94 -7.72 1.69
N ASP A 149 -8.79 -6.77 2.11
CA ASP A 149 -9.23 -5.63 1.31
C ASP A 149 -8.29 -4.43 1.37
N LEU A 150 -7.18 -4.53 2.08
CA LEU A 150 -6.26 -3.41 2.31
C LEU A 150 -5.82 -2.68 1.03
N PRO A 151 -5.47 -3.34 -0.08
CA PRO A 151 -5.13 -2.64 -1.31
C PRO A 151 -6.25 -1.76 -1.85
N ALA A 152 -7.50 -2.23 -1.79
CA ALA A 152 -8.66 -1.46 -2.21
C ALA A 152 -8.94 -0.29 -1.26
N LEU A 153 -8.86 -0.51 0.05
CA LEU A 153 -9.07 0.52 1.08
C LEU A 153 -8.07 1.67 0.96
N ILE A 154 -6.78 1.36 0.75
CA ILE A 154 -5.72 2.37 0.57
C ILE A 154 -5.90 3.15 -0.73
N SER A 155 -6.45 2.54 -1.78
CA SER A 155 -6.64 3.20 -3.08
C SER A 155 -7.66 4.33 -3.04
N GLN A 156 -8.59 4.29 -2.07
CA GLN A 156 -9.66 5.27 -1.90
C GLN A 156 -9.81 5.69 -0.43
N PRO A 157 -8.81 6.35 0.16
CA PRO A 157 -8.87 6.78 1.55
C PRO A 157 -9.90 7.90 1.74
N ILE A 158 -10.48 7.97 2.93
CA ILE A 158 -11.36 9.09 3.34
C ILE A 158 -10.54 10.37 3.49
N HIS A 159 -9.37 10.26 4.14
CA HIS A 159 -8.41 11.34 4.32
C HIS A 159 -6.98 10.81 4.18
N VAL A 160 -6.08 11.68 3.73
CA VAL A 160 -4.63 11.47 3.79
C VAL A 160 -4.04 12.64 4.55
N LEU A 161 -3.51 12.35 5.74
CA LEU A 161 -3.07 13.34 6.70
C LEU A 161 -1.58 13.17 6.99
N TRP A 162 -0.95 14.24 7.41
CA TRP A 162 0.40 14.24 7.95
C TRP A 162 0.36 14.36 9.48
N ASP A 163 0.91 13.38 10.17
CA ASP A 163 1.14 13.43 11.62
C ASP A 163 2.43 14.19 11.90
N VAL A 164 2.29 15.42 12.38
CA VAL A 164 3.42 16.32 12.65
C VAL A 164 4.34 15.74 13.73
N SER A 165 3.77 15.11 14.74
CA SER A 165 4.54 14.59 15.89
C SER A 165 5.34 13.33 15.58
N ASN A 166 4.82 12.49 14.69
CA ASN A 166 5.41 11.19 14.35
C ASN A 166 6.07 11.16 12.98
N GLU A 167 6.03 12.26 12.23
CA GLU A 167 6.56 12.36 10.86
C GLU A 167 6.10 11.19 9.99
N SER A 168 4.79 10.96 9.96
CA SER A 168 4.18 9.85 9.24
C SER A 168 2.95 10.28 8.45
N ILE A 169 2.74 9.64 7.32
CA ILE A 169 1.49 9.76 6.58
C ILE A 169 0.45 8.90 7.30
N LEU A 170 -0.74 9.47 7.52
CA LEU A 170 -1.89 8.74 8.02
C LEU A 170 -2.90 8.56 6.90
N TRP A 171 -3.15 7.32 6.51
CA TRP A 171 -4.31 6.97 5.72
C TRP A 171 -5.48 6.64 6.62
N ILE A 172 -6.57 7.35 6.40
CA ILE A 172 -7.83 7.13 7.08
C ILE A 172 -8.76 6.43 6.09
N THR A 173 -9.11 5.20 6.39
CA THR A 173 -9.95 4.36 5.52
C THR A 173 -11.20 3.91 6.27
N PRO A 174 -12.26 3.50 5.56
CA PRO A 174 -13.42 2.90 6.22
C PRO A 174 -13.03 1.68 7.05
N SER A 175 -13.70 1.48 8.18
CA SER A 175 -13.70 0.20 8.89
C SER A 175 -14.79 -0.69 8.29
N LEU A 176 -14.43 -1.93 7.95
CA LEU A 176 -15.39 -2.93 7.48
C LEU A 176 -16.02 -3.63 8.69
N ASN A 177 -17.29 -3.98 8.57
CA ASN A 177 -18.02 -4.73 9.60
C ASN A 177 -18.02 -4.09 11.00
N SER A 178 -17.90 -2.77 11.10
CA SER A 178 -18.03 -2.07 12.37
C SER A 178 -19.51 -1.76 12.64
N GLU A 179 -19.97 -2.08 13.85
CA GLU A 179 -21.28 -1.66 14.34
C GLU A 179 -21.32 -0.16 14.65
N ASN A 180 -20.16 0.45 14.83
CA ASN A 180 -20.02 1.88 15.09
C ASN A 180 -19.72 2.65 13.79
N PRO A 181 -20.67 3.44 13.26
CA PRO A 181 -20.47 4.18 12.00
C PRO A 181 -19.39 5.25 12.08
N LYS A 182 -18.95 5.63 13.27
CA LYS A 182 -17.85 6.58 13.48
C LYS A 182 -16.47 5.92 13.60
N GLU A 183 -16.42 4.60 13.59
CA GLU A 183 -15.17 3.87 13.65
C GLU A 183 -14.53 3.80 12.25
N ILE A 184 -13.27 4.13 12.20
CA ILE A 184 -12.46 4.10 10.98
C ILE A 184 -11.13 3.39 11.25
N MET A 185 -10.45 2.96 10.21
CA MET A 185 -9.08 2.48 10.31
C MET A 185 -8.08 3.60 10.10
N LYS A 186 -7.11 3.68 10.98
CA LYS A 186 -5.94 4.54 10.87
C LYS A 186 -4.70 3.72 10.54
N LEU A 187 -4.11 4.01 9.39
CA LEU A 187 -2.86 3.41 8.94
C LEU A 187 -1.75 4.45 9.00
N SER A 188 -0.66 4.14 9.68
CA SER A 188 0.52 5.01 9.70
C SER A 188 1.56 4.48 8.74
N VAL A 189 2.03 5.34 7.83
CA VAL A 189 3.03 5.01 6.81
C VAL A 189 4.26 5.88 7.04
N ARG A 190 5.42 5.24 7.08
CA ARG A 190 6.71 5.92 7.24
C ARG A 190 7.70 5.50 6.19
N SER A 191 8.59 6.42 5.84
CA SER A 191 9.80 6.07 5.10
C SER A 191 10.78 5.34 6.03
N ARG A 192 11.26 4.19 5.58
CA ARG A 192 12.36 3.45 6.18
C ARG A 192 13.34 3.10 5.07
N ASP A 193 14.53 3.68 5.13
CA ASP A 193 15.56 3.48 4.12
C ASP A 193 15.06 3.77 2.68
N GLY A 194 14.28 4.85 2.51
CA GLY A 194 13.67 5.25 1.24
C GLY A 194 12.43 4.45 0.82
N VAL A 195 12.07 3.42 1.56
CA VAL A 195 10.91 2.55 1.32
C VAL A 195 9.73 2.99 2.18
N MET A 196 8.56 3.12 1.57
CA MET A 196 7.33 3.46 2.29
C MET A 196 6.71 2.18 2.89
N GLN A 197 6.60 2.14 4.21
CA GLN A 197 6.02 1.00 4.93
C GLN A 197 4.87 1.41 5.83
N ILE A 198 3.81 0.62 5.83
CA ILE A 198 2.79 0.71 6.87
C ILE A 198 3.41 0.15 8.16
N VAL A 199 3.50 0.99 9.19
CA VAL A 199 4.12 0.64 10.47
C VAL A 199 3.10 0.38 11.57
N SER A 200 1.85 0.78 11.38
CA SER A 200 0.73 0.45 12.26
C SER A 200 -0.61 0.57 11.55
N ILE A 201 -1.56 -0.24 11.98
CA ILE A 201 -2.95 -0.24 11.53
C ILE A 201 -3.83 -0.62 12.70
N PHE A 202 -4.83 0.20 13.00
CA PHE A 202 -5.80 -0.06 14.06
C PHE A 202 -7.03 0.85 13.94
N LYS A 203 -8.10 0.48 14.62
CA LYS A 203 -9.36 1.21 14.60
C LYS A 203 -9.37 2.35 15.60
N VAL A 204 -9.92 3.48 15.19
CA VAL A 204 -10.12 4.68 16.02
C VAL A 204 -11.44 5.35 15.66
N SER A 205 -11.90 6.28 16.50
CA SER A 205 -13.07 7.09 16.16
C SER A 205 -12.72 8.21 15.19
N MET A 206 -13.61 8.51 14.26
CA MET A 206 -13.47 9.67 13.36
C MET A 206 -13.39 10.99 14.16
N ASP A 207 -14.12 11.09 15.26
CA ASP A 207 -14.10 12.29 16.11
C ASP A 207 -12.69 12.57 16.65
N SER A 208 -11.93 11.53 17.00
CA SER A 208 -10.52 11.65 17.41
C SER A 208 -9.63 12.18 16.28
N ILE A 209 -9.82 11.70 15.07
CA ILE A 209 -9.08 12.17 13.89
C ILE A 209 -9.38 13.65 13.63
N LEU A 210 -10.66 14.03 13.59
CA LEU A 210 -11.08 15.41 13.35
C LEU A 210 -10.62 16.37 14.45
N GLY A 211 -10.58 15.92 15.71
CA GLY A 211 -10.02 16.67 16.83
C GLY A 211 -8.54 16.98 16.62
N ASN A 212 -7.76 16.01 16.18
CA ASN A 212 -6.33 16.20 15.88
C ASN A 212 -6.08 17.08 14.66
N VAL A 213 -6.95 17.04 13.65
CA VAL A 213 -6.89 17.99 12.53
C VAL A 213 -7.18 19.40 13.01
N LYS A 214 -8.20 19.59 13.84
CA LYS A 214 -8.58 20.90 14.39
C LYS A 214 -7.48 21.50 15.29
N SER A 215 -6.76 20.66 16.03
CA SER A 215 -5.65 21.11 16.89
C SER A 215 -4.34 21.34 16.13
N GLY A 216 -4.27 21.03 14.83
CA GLY A 216 -3.06 21.16 14.03
C GLY A 216 -2.03 20.06 14.23
N LEU A 217 -2.36 18.98 14.96
CA LEU A 217 -1.50 17.79 15.09
C LEU A 217 -1.47 16.98 13.80
N TYR A 218 -2.58 16.99 13.06
CA TYR A 218 -2.68 16.37 11.74
C TYR A 218 -2.96 17.43 10.67
N LEU A 219 -2.19 17.40 9.59
CA LEU A 219 -2.34 18.31 8.45
C LEU A 219 -2.91 17.52 7.26
N ASP A 220 -3.88 18.10 6.57
CA ASP A 220 -4.40 17.52 5.33
C ASP A 220 -3.36 17.65 4.20
N MET A 221 -2.85 16.52 3.70
CA MET A 221 -1.83 16.50 2.66
C MET A 221 -2.37 16.80 1.26
N ARG A 222 -3.68 16.71 1.07
CA ARG A 222 -4.35 16.81 -0.24
C ARG A 222 -5.25 18.04 -0.35
N LYS A 223 -5.35 18.80 0.72
CA LYS A 223 -6.08 20.07 0.72
C LYS A 223 -5.28 21.10 -0.05
N GLU A 224 -5.94 21.79 -0.99
CA GLU A 224 -5.40 22.92 -1.71
C GLU A 224 -5.43 24.19 -0.85
#